data_3d0f932ee867e9b19186f13c06e132ba
#
_entry.id   3d0f932ee867e9b19186f13c06e132ba
#
_cell.length_a   1.000
_cell.length_b   1.000
_cell.length_c   1.000
_cell.angle_alpha   90.00
_cell.angle_beta   90.00
_cell.angle_gamma   90.00
#
_symmetry.space_group_name_H-M   'P 1'
#
loop_
_entity.id
_entity.type
_entity.pdbx_description
1 polymer ?
#
loop_
_entity_poly.entity_id
_entity_poly.type
_entity_poly.pdbx_seq_one_letter_code
_entity_poly.pdbx_strand_id
1 'polypeptide(L)'
;MTLFVPFVLAALALWASEVVADEQQSARISVTGPLTGIDRQTGAAPARMNINDMWARGGPSWDLYVLALAELQAVDESDELSYFQIMGIHGLPFRGWSDVGQVAGGSNMAGFCPHSQTLVTHAIQIAQQYASDKAPTYRDAAEKLRVAYWDWAAVPSLPEVITLENIGVNGPNGPVTIRNPLHSYYFQNYPFTLQYMNGGPLSKQNHSTRCPTKDFVDDVAKYNTFTTVTSFQNMETDRYTSTSFESPHNNVHNTVGCNNGSMYDLNWSAFDPAFMLHHANVDRLIALWQAIYPNASIFNVVDWAGALYGTPAGYVSADTPLKPFHDDGGGYDGFHTSRSVRDISVLGYTYPELQVQSGSGSGGGNSSNSSQSLSPDELADHVRFMVNALYSNLPPQGNDTAPQLRSLAGRLRGMDRVPTRRPHATRKTWSVAISVDRAEVPLPATIGCYLGGEGQQEEQVGRMSLLAIPAEGVTHSSIPLDTALGAVGGLDLADAEEVAGYLNQTLRFEMVKGDGTPIENIGSIPSLQFVVQDRDYTPRENDMEFPTYGPASARKWGRRHGRWAMSD
;
A
#
# COMPACT_ATOMS: atom_id res chain seq x y z
N MET A 1 6.03 72.81 -11.78
CA MET A 1 7.12 72.41 -12.66
C MET A 1 7.38 70.96 -12.39
N THR A 2 6.69 70.14 -13.09
CA THR A 2 6.97 69.39 -14.30
C THR A 2 7.75 68.09 -14.03
N LEU A 3 7.01 66.99 -14.06
CA LEU A 3 7.25 65.77 -14.84
C LEU A 3 8.56 64.99 -14.58
N PHE A 4 8.38 63.81 -13.97
CA PHE A 4 8.93 62.54 -14.50
C PHE A 4 8.45 61.34 -13.70
N VAL A 5 7.34 60.76 -14.06
CA VAL A 5 6.99 59.33 -13.95
C VAL A 5 6.06 59.10 -15.14
N PRO A 6 6.35 58.27 -16.10
CA PRO A 6 6.15 56.82 -16.03
C PRO A 6 7.11 56.05 -16.98
N PHE A 7 7.87 55.09 -16.48
CA PHE A 7 8.56 54.11 -17.35
C PHE A 7 8.99 52.83 -16.62
N VAL A 8 8.29 52.45 -15.55
CA VAL A 8 8.61 51.17 -14.83
C VAL A 8 7.46 50.17 -14.80
N LEU A 9 6.30 50.51 -15.40
CA LEU A 9 5.13 49.58 -15.39
C LEU A 9 4.90 48.80 -16.67
N ALA A 10 5.84 48.88 -17.67
CA ALA A 10 5.74 48.15 -18.93
C ALA A 10 6.67 46.94 -19.05
N ALA A 11 7.52 46.64 -18.06
CA ALA A 11 8.48 45.54 -18.12
C ALA A 11 8.07 44.31 -17.28
N LEU A 12 6.96 44.37 -16.56
CA LEU A 12 6.41 43.23 -15.76
C LEU A 12 5.20 42.54 -16.40
N ALA A 13 4.75 43.00 -17.55
CA ALA A 13 3.62 42.40 -18.29
C ALA A 13 4.06 41.54 -19.49
N LEU A 14 5.35 41.33 -19.73
CA LEU A 14 5.88 40.58 -20.86
C LEU A 14 6.53 39.25 -20.49
N TRP A 15 6.41 38.81 -19.24
CA TRP A 15 6.90 37.50 -18.78
C TRP A 15 5.82 36.53 -18.35
N ALA A 16 4.54 36.85 -18.64
CA ALA A 16 3.39 35.97 -18.32
C ALA A 16 2.73 35.38 -19.57
N SER A 17 3.38 35.42 -20.73
CA SER A 17 2.80 34.92 -21.97
C SER A 17 3.84 34.21 -22.83
N GLU A 18 4.38 33.08 -22.36
CA GLU A 18 5.00 32.07 -23.22
C GLU A 18 5.32 30.82 -22.39
N VAL A 19 4.33 30.19 -21.76
CA VAL A 19 4.30 28.76 -21.45
C VAL A 19 2.90 28.25 -21.76
N VAL A 20 2.47 28.46 -22.99
CA VAL A 20 1.51 27.60 -23.66
C VAL A 20 2.36 26.79 -24.62
N ALA A 21 3.13 25.87 -24.09
CA ALA A 21 3.76 24.84 -24.87
C ALA A 21 2.69 23.82 -25.20
N ASP A 22 2.42 23.73 -26.51
CA ASP A 22 2.00 22.53 -27.24
C ASP A 22 1.18 21.52 -26.40
N GLU A 23 -0.08 21.88 -26.09
CA GLU A 23 -1.10 20.89 -25.75
C GLU A 23 -1.37 20.10 -27.03
N GLN A 24 -0.47 19.20 -27.36
CA GLN A 24 -0.82 18.06 -28.19
C GLN A 24 -1.92 17.35 -27.40
N GLN A 25 -3.16 17.54 -27.84
CA GLN A 25 -4.33 16.91 -27.22
C GLN A 25 -4.08 15.41 -27.27
N SER A 26 -3.73 14.85 -26.12
CA SER A 26 -3.44 13.43 -25.99
C SER A 26 -4.68 12.62 -26.34
N ALA A 27 -4.50 11.44 -26.92
CA ALA A 27 -5.61 10.58 -27.25
C ALA A 27 -6.25 10.05 -25.95
N ARG A 28 -7.58 10.05 -25.89
CA ARG A 28 -8.32 9.48 -24.77
C ARG A 28 -7.98 8.00 -24.62
N ILE A 29 -7.48 7.61 -23.45
CA ILE A 29 -7.12 6.23 -23.09
C ILE A 29 -8.13 5.70 -22.07
N SER A 30 -8.88 4.68 -22.47
CA SER A 30 -9.80 4.00 -21.58
C SER A 30 -9.04 3.07 -20.60
N VAL A 31 -9.41 3.13 -19.34
CA VAL A 31 -8.82 2.30 -18.27
C VAL A 31 -9.77 1.15 -17.95
N THR A 32 -9.54 0.01 -18.59
CA THR A 32 -10.38 -1.18 -18.45
C THR A 32 -9.79 -2.24 -17.53
N GLY A 33 -8.49 -2.12 -17.22
CA GLY A 33 -7.71 -3.23 -16.70
C GLY A 33 -7.52 -4.35 -17.75
N PRO A 34 -6.77 -5.41 -17.43
CA PRO A 34 -6.56 -6.55 -18.31
C PRO A 34 -7.75 -7.51 -18.26
N LEU A 35 -8.64 -7.45 -19.25
CA LEU A 35 -9.84 -8.29 -19.35
C LEU A 35 -9.58 -9.67 -19.99
N THR A 36 -8.33 -10.01 -20.28
CA THR A 36 -7.92 -11.33 -20.81
C THR A 36 -7.90 -12.40 -19.73
N GLY A 37 -7.97 -13.67 -20.13
CA GLY A 37 -7.86 -14.81 -19.20
C GLY A 37 -9.02 -14.98 -18.22
N ILE A 38 -10.07 -14.18 -18.33
CA ILE A 38 -11.30 -14.34 -17.53
C ILE A 38 -11.97 -15.65 -17.96
N ASP A 39 -12.30 -16.50 -17.00
CA ASP A 39 -13.01 -17.74 -17.24
C ASP A 39 -14.42 -17.45 -17.78
N ARG A 40 -14.68 -17.91 -19.00
CA ARG A 40 -15.95 -17.63 -19.69
C ARG A 40 -17.15 -18.35 -19.10
N GLN A 41 -16.93 -19.40 -18.30
CA GLN A 41 -18.03 -20.18 -17.71
C GLN A 41 -18.42 -19.62 -16.35
N THR A 42 -17.44 -19.19 -15.57
CA THR A 42 -17.63 -18.73 -14.19
C THR A 42 -17.56 -17.22 -14.04
N GLY A 43 -17.00 -16.50 -15.01
CA GLY A 43 -16.69 -15.07 -14.90
C GLY A 43 -15.48 -14.78 -14.00
N ALA A 44 -14.80 -15.80 -13.50
CA ALA A 44 -13.68 -15.63 -12.57
C ALA A 44 -12.48 -14.95 -13.25
N ALA A 45 -12.06 -13.83 -12.69
CA ALA A 45 -10.86 -13.11 -13.12
C ALA A 45 -9.59 -13.80 -12.59
N PRO A 46 -8.45 -13.73 -13.32
CA PRO A 46 -7.17 -14.22 -12.81
C PRO A 46 -6.73 -13.48 -11.54
N ALA A 47 -6.15 -14.22 -10.60
CA ALA A 47 -5.64 -13.65 -9.37
C ALA A 47 -4.26 -13.00 -9.56
N ARG A 48 -4.03 -11.87 -8.89
CA ARG A 48 -2.68 -11.34 -8.67
C ARG A 48 -1.90 -12.30 -7.78
N MET A 49 -0.61 -12.47 -8.05
CA MET A 49 0.27 -13.38 -7.29
C MET A 49 1.20 -12.58 -6.37
N ASN A 50 1.57 -13.18 -5.24
CA ASN A 50 2.69 -12.67 -4.45
C ASN A 50 3.98 -12.78 -5.29
N ILE A 51 4.79 -11.72 -5.30
CA ILE A 51 6.02 -11.65 -6.11
C ILE A 51 7.04 -12.73 -5.71
N ASN A 52 7.13 -13.05 -4.41
CA ASN A 52 8.00 -14.10 -3.92
C ASN A 52 7.57 -15.48 -4.42
N ASP A 53 6.25 -15.75 -4.44
CA ASP A 53 5.71 -17.02 -4.96
C ASP A 53 5.87 -17.10 -6.47
N MET A 54 5.67 -16.01 -7.20
CA MET A 54 5.84 -15.96 -8.64
C MET A 54 7.30 -16.24 -9.02
N TRP A 55 8.25 -15.62 -8.34
CA TRP A 55 9.68 -15.85 -8.53
C TRP A 55 10.08 -17.27 -8.17
N ALA A 56 9.65 -17.78 -7.01
CA ALA A 56 9.97 -19.13 -6.55
C ALA A 56 9.42 -20.25 -7.48
N ARG A 57 8.24 -20.00 -8.09
CA ARG A 57 7.66 -20.95 -9.08
C ARG A 57 8.39 -20.90 -10.41
N GLY A 58 8.88 -19.72 -10.82
CA GLY A 58 9.46 -19.51 -12.15
C GLY A 58 8.49 -19.79 -13.29
N GLY A 59 9.04 -20.14 -14.46
CA GLY A 59 8.27 -20.54 -15.64
C GLY A 59 7.58 -19.39 -16.38
N PRO A 60 6.62 -19.68 -17.27
CA PRO A 60 6.09 -18.72 -18.24
C PRO A 60 5.53 -17.42 -17.62
N SER A 61 4.82 -17.52 -16.49
CA SER A 61 4.27 -16.32 -15.84
C SER A 61 5.36 -15.40 -15.29
N TRP A 62 6.42 -15.97 -14.72
CA TRP A 62 7.59 -15.24 -14.26
C TRP A 62 8.38 -14.63 -15.41
N ASP A 63 8.70 -15.45 -16.41
CA ASP A 63 9.46 -15.01 -17.58
C ASP A 63 8.76 -13.82 -18.26
N LEU A 64 7.45 -13.93 -18.49
CA LEU A 64 6.65 -12.88 -19.12
C LEU A 64 6.51 -11.64 -18.24
N TYR A 65 6.37 -11.80 -16.94
CA TYR A 65 6.27 -10.64 -16.03
C TYR A 65 7.52 -9.77 -16.11
N VAL A 66 8.68 -10.40 -16.03
CA VAL A 66 9.97 -9.69 -16.08
C VAL A 66 10.24 -9.10 -17.47
N LEU A 67 10.01 -9.86 -18.53
CA LEU A 67 10.24 -9.38 -19.90
C LEU A 67 9.27 -8.26 -20.29
N ALA A 68 7.99 -8.39 -19.93
CA ALA A 68 6.99 -7.36 -20.21
C ALA A 68 7.27 -6.05 -19.44
N LEU A 69 7.72 -6.14 -18.19
CA LEU A 69 8.12 -4.97 -17.44
C LEU A 69 9.37 -4.30 -18.03
N ALA A 70 10.34 -5.12 -18.51
CA ALA A 70 11.52 -4.59 -19.17
C ALA A 70 11.17 -3.88 -20.49
N GLU A 71 10.27 -4.45 -21.31
CA GLU A 71 9.79 -3.81 -22.55
C GLU A 71 9.02 -2.52 -22.23
N LEU A 72 8.11 -2.54 -21.24
CA LEU A 72 7.36 -1.34 -20.83
C LEU A 72 8.29 -0.21 -20.36
N GLN A 73 9.36 -0.54 -19.63
CA GLN A 73 10.38 0.44 -19.21
C GLN A 73 11.24 0.95 -20.37
N ALA A 74 11.29 0.22 -21.48
CA ALA A 74 12.04 0.60 -22.68
C ALA A 74 11.21 1.43 -23.67
N VAL A 75 9.90 1.54 -23.50
CA VAL A 75 9.05 2.44 -24.32
C VAL A 75 9.52 3.88 -24.16
N ASP A 76 9.55 4.64 -25.27
CA ASP A 76 9.97 6.04 -25.26
C ASP A 76 9.18 6.86 -24.24
N GLU A 77 9.89 7.65 -23.43
CA GLU A 77 9.28 8.45 -22.35
C GLU A 77 8.29 9.51 -22.84
N SER A 78 8.26 9.81 -24.13
CA SER A 78 7.25 10.69 -24.75
C SER A 78 5.92 9.98 -25.05
N ASP A 79 5.89 8.65 -25.06
CA ASP A 79 4.69 7.86 -25.28
C ASP A 79 3.82 7.86 -24.00
N GLU A 80 2.53 8.15 -24.13
CA GLU A 80 1.59 8.18 -22.99
C GLU A 80 1.41 6.83 -22.28
N LEU A 81 1.67 5.71 -22.97
CA LEU A 81 1.65 4.36 -22.40
C LEU A 81 3.04 3.88 -21.95
N SER A 82 4.07 4.73 -21.98
CA SER A 82 5.38 4.40 -21.41
C SER A 82 5.30 4.24 -19.89
N TYR A 83 6.26 3.50 -19.34
CA TYR A 83 6.43 3.42 -17.88
C TYR A 83 6.56 4.81 -17.26
N PHE A 84 7.32 5.71 -17.91
CA PHE A 84 7.55 7.07 -17.44
C PHE A 84 6.26 7.87 -17.31
N GLN A 85 5.41 7.91 -18.35
CA GLN A 85 4.18 8.70 -18.32
C GLN A 85 3.15 8.10 -17.35
N ILE A 86 2.99 6.77 -17.34
CA ILE A 86 2.07 6.09 -16.43
C ILE A 86 2.46 6.31 -14.96
N MET A 87 3.74 6.16 -14.61
CA MET A 87 4.22 6.41 -13.24
C MET A 87 4.18 7.89 -12.90
N GLY A 88 4.37 8.76 -13.89
CA GLY A 88 4.28 10.21 -13.75
C GLY A 88 2.88 10.73 -13.39
N ILE A 89 1.82 9.95 -13.57
CA ILE A 89 0.47 10.31 -13.11
C ILE A 89 0.46 10.54 -11.59
N HIS A 90 1.29 9.82 -10.85
CA HIS A 90 1.40 9.96 -9.40
C HIS A 90 2.13 11.25 -8.97
N GLY A 91 3.07 11.74 -9.75
CA GLY A 91 3.89 12.88 -9.38
C GLY A 91 4.48 13.60 -10.57
N LEU A 92 5.81 13.59 -10.72
CA LEU A 92 6.50 14.14 -11.88
C LEU A 92 6.25 13.27 -13.12
N PRO A 93 6.14 13.86 -14.32
CA PRO A 93 6.55 15.22 -14.73
C PRO A 93 5.50 16.33 -14.56
N PHE A 94 4.41 16.14 -13.86
CA PHE A 94 3.32 17.10 -13.73
C PHE A 94 2.71 17.50 -15.07
N ARG A 95 2.43 16.54 -15.90
CA ARG A 95 1.76 16.72 -17.21
C ARG A 95 0.31 16.27 -17.15
N GLY A 96 -0.52 16.78 -18.08
CA GLY A 96 -1.78 16.16 -18.41
C GLY A 96 -1.56 14.73 -18.92
N TRP A 97 -2.54 13.85 -18.71
CA TRP A 97 -2.54 12.48 -19.20
C TRP A 97 -3.92 12.12 -19.73
N SER A 98 -3.99 11.39 -20.87
CA SER A 98 -5.24 10.92 -21.46
C SER A 98 -6.28 12.03 -21.63
N ASP A 99 -5.92 13.12 -22.32
CA ASP A 99 -6.71 14.33 -22.57
C ASP A 99 -7.17 15.13 -21.33
N VAL A 100 -6.73 14.73 -20.13
CA VAL A 100 -7.05 15.43 -18.88
C VAL A 100 -5.88 16.32 -18.46
N GLY A 101 -6.13 17.63 -18.44
CA GLY A 101 -5.15 18.63 -17.96
C GLY A 101 -5.12 18.69 -16.43
N GLN A 102 -4.05 19.31 -15.92
CA GLN A 102 -3.88 19.57 -14.50
C GLN A 102 -4.74 20.76 -14.04
N VAL A 103 -5.16 20.75 -12.78
CA VAL A 103 -5.85 21.87 -12.14
C VAL A 103 -4.95 22.60 -11.16
N ALA A 104 -5.08 23.92 -11.11
CA ALA A 104 -4.35 24.73 -10.14
C ALA A 104 -4.80 24.41 -8.70
N GLY A 105 -3.83 24.22 -7.80
CA GLY A 105 -4.10 23.94 -6.39
C GLY A 105 -4.43 22.50 -6.05
N GLY A 106 -4.31 21.57 -7.01
CA GLY A 106 -4.37 20.13 -6.73
C GLY A 106 -3.07 19.61 -6.11
N SER A 107 -3.15 18.54 -5.36
CA SER A 107 -1.99 17.78 -4.88
C SER A 107 -1.66 16.64 -5.86
N ASN A 108 -0.39 16.23 -5.86
CA ASN A 108 0.06 15.06 -6.63
C ASN A 108 -0.56 13.83 -5.99
N MET A 109 -1.15 12.98 -6.67
CA MET A 109 -1.50 11.60 -6.34
C MET A 109 -2.77 11.18 -7.07
N ALA A 110 -2.60 10.46 -8.16
CA ALA A 110 -3.66 9.74 -8.84
C ALA A 110 -3.33 8.24 -8.87
N GLY A 111 -4.32 7.40 -8.98
CA GLY A 111 -4.16 5.93 -8.91
C GLY A 111 -3.48 5.31 -10.14
N PHE A 112 -3.43 3.96 -10.23
CA PHE A 112 -2.49 3.20 -11.07
C PHE A 112 -3.10 2.24 -12.08
N CYS A 113 -4.36 2.34 -12.40
CA CYS A 113 -5.03 1.35 -13.26
C CYS A 113 -4.35 1.09 -14.62
N PRO A 114 -3.76 2.09 -15.34
CA PRO A 114 -3.19 1.87 -16.68
C PRO A 114 -2.01 0.90 -16.70
N HIS A 115 -1.21 0.85 -15.66
CA HIS A 115 -0.02 -0.01 -15.61
C HIS A 115 -0.34 -1.49 -15.85
N SER A 116 -1.40 -2.00 -15.23
CA SER A 116 -1.75 -3.42 -15.32
C SER A 116 -2.14 -3.84 -16.74
N GLN A 117 -2.96 -3.06 -17.44
CA GLN A 117 -3.37 -3.38 -18.80
C GLN A 117 -2.22 -3.28 -19.80
N THR A 118 -1.34 -2.28 -19.64
CA THR A 118 -0.19 -2.08 -20.52
C THR A 118 0.84 -3.21 -20.34
N LEU A 119 1.14 -3.59 -19.08
CA LEU A 119 2.02 -4.73 -18.77
C LEU A 119 1.52 -6.03 -19.45
N VAL A 120 0.23 -6.33 -19.35
CA VAL A 120 -0.36 -7.54 -19.94
C VAL A 120 -0.33 -7.47 -21.47
N THR A 121 -0.51 -6.30 -22.06
CA THR A 121 -0.38 -6.10 -23.52
C THR A 121 1.03 -6.49 -23.99
N HIS A 122 2.09 -6.02 -23.33
CA HIS A 122 3.47 -6.43 -23.64
C HIS A 122 3.67 -7.93 -23.46
N ALA A 123 3.16 -8.52 -22.36
CA ALA A 123 3.27 -9.96 -22.13
C ALA A 123 2.63 -10.79 -23.24
N ILE A 124 1.47 -10.37 -23.76
CA ILE A 124 0.80 -11.04 -24.89
C ILE A 124 1.64 -10.93 -26.17
N GLN A 125 2.23 -9.77 -26.45
CA GLN A 125 3.09 -9.57 -27.61
C GLN A 125 4.36 -10.43 -27.54
N ILE A 126 5.00 -10.52 -26.38
CA ILE A 126 6.16 -11.39 -26.14
C ILE A 126 5.79 -12.87 -26.29
N ALA A 127 4.64 -13.28 -25.75
CA ALA A 127 4.20 -14.68 -25.81
C ALA A 127 3.98 -15.19 -27.24
N GLN A 128 3.69 -14.30 -28.19
CA GLN A 128 3.54 -14.63 -29.61
C GLN A 128 4.87 -14.98 -30.29
N GLN A 129 6.01 -14.58 -29.71
CA GLN A 129 7.34 -14.75 -30.27
C GLN A 129 7.95 -16.11 -29.92
N TYR A 130 7.37 -16.87 -28.99
CA TYR A 130 7.87 -18.18 -28.61
C TYR A 130 7.63 -19.23 -29.71
N ALA A 131 8.54 -20.20 -29.82
CA ALA A 131 8.41 -21.30 -30.73
C ALA A 131 7.12 -22.11 -30.52
N SER A 132 6.61 -22.73 -31.56
CA SER A 132 5.28 -23.36 -31.64
C SER A 132 4.99 -24.40 -30.54
N ASP A 133 6.01 -25.07 -30.03
CA ASP A 133 5.93 -26.06 -28.95
C ASP A 133 5.69 -25.40 -27.56
N LYS A 134 6.19 -24.19 -27.37
CA LYS A 134 6.05 -23.42 -26.12
C LYS A 134 4.92 -22.37 -26.16
N ALA A 135 4.62 -21.86 -27.35
CA ALA A 135 3.69 -20.76 -27.57
C ALA A 135 2.33 -20.94 -26.87
N PRO A 136 1.67 -22.13 -26.86
CA PRO A 136 0.39 -22.27 -26.16
C PRO A 136 0.48 -22.00 -24.66
N THR A 137 1.52 -22.48 -23.99
CA THR A 137 1.73 -22.32 -22.55
C THR A 137 2.04 -20.86 -22.20
N TYR A 138 2.87 -20.17 -23.01
CA TYR A 138 3.19 -18.76 -22.79
C TYR A 138 2.00 -17.84 -23.07
N ARG A 139 1.16 -18.16 -24.10
CA ARG A 139 -0.07 -17.40 -24.37
C ARG A 139 -1.06 -17.50 -23.21
N ASP A 140 -1.31 -18.72 -22.70
CA ASP A 140 -2.18 -18.91 -21.54
C ASP A 140 -1.67 -18.15 -20.31
N ALA A 141 -0.34 -18.18 -20.09
CA ALA A 141 0.28 -17.43 -18.99
C ALA A 141 0.16 -15.91 -19.18
N ALA A 142 0.33 -15.40 -20.42
CA ALA A 142 0.19 -13.98 -20.73
C ALA A 142 -1.24 -13.47 -20.50
N GLU A 143 -2.24 -14.19 -20.97
CA GLU A 143 -3.65 -13.84 -20.80
C GLU A 143 -4.05 -13.77 -19.32
N LYS A 144 -3.48 -14.65 -18.50
CA LYS A 144 -3.73 -14.72 -17.04
C LYS A 144 -2.80 -13.85 -16.21
N LEU A 145 -1.82 -13.18 -16.82
CA LEU A 145 -0.86 -12.36 -16.11
C LEU A 145 -1.55 -11.15 -15.46
N ARG A 146 -1.16 -10.86 -14.24
CA ARG A 146 -1.58 -9.67 -13.48
C ARG A 146 -0.38 -9.07 -12.76
N VAL A 147 -0.45 -7.79 -12.42
CA VAL A 147 0.55 -7.14 -11.57
C VAL A 147 0.67 -7.91 -10.26
N ALA A 148 1.89 -8.27 -9.90
CA ALA A 148 2.17 -8.97 -8.66
C ALA A 148 2.04 -8.04 -7.45
N TYR A 149 1.84 -8.59 -6.26
CA TYR A 149 1.88 -7.85 -5.00
C TYR A 149 3.02 -8.34 -4.11
N TRP A 150 3.45 -7.49 -3.22
CA TRP A 150 4.39 -7.82 -2.15
C TRP A 150 3.65 -7.78 -0.81
N ASP A 151 3.43 -8.96 -0.21
CA ASP A 151 2.78 -9.05 1.10
C ASP A 151 3.75 -8.71 2.24
N TRP A 152 4.09 -7.42 2.33
CA TRP A 152 4.89 -6.87 3.44
C TRP A 152 4.19 -7.03 4.79
N ALA A 153 2.89 -7.28 4.78
CA ALA A 153 2.13 -7.51 5.98
C ALA A 153 2.40 -8.90 6.59
N ALA A 154 2.64 -9.92 5.78
CA ALA A 154 3.00 -11.26 6.23
C ALA A 154 4.52 -11.44 6.38
N VAL A 155 5.29 -10.84 5.46
CA VAL A 155 6.77 -10.94 5.43
C VAL A 155 7.35 -9.52 5.38
N PRO A 156 7.72 -8.94 6.53
CA PRO A 156 8.17 -7.56 6.64
C PRO A 156 9.64 -7.40 6.21
N SER A 157 9.97 -7.90 5.02
CA SER A 157 11.29 -7.73 4.41
C SER A 157 11.15 -7.48 2.91
N LEU A 158 12.10 -6.74 2.33
CA LEU A 158 12.13 -6.56 0.87
C LEU A 158 12.21 -7.93 0.19
N PRO A 159 11.41 -8.19 -0.85
CA PRO A 159 11.58 -9.38 -1.67
C PRO A 159 13.02 -9.44 -2.23
N GLU A 160 13.70 -10.56 -2.06
CA GLU A 160 15.08 -10.70 -2.53
C GLU A 160 15.20 -10.36 -4.02
N VAL A 161 14.23 -10.78 -4.82
CA VAL A 161 14.23 -10.57 -6.27
C VAL A 161 14.32 -9.11 -6.69
N ILE A 162 13.78 -8.17 -5.90
CA ILE A 162 13.89 -6.74 -6.27
C ILE A 162 15.23 -6.11 -5.87
N THR A 163 16.08 -6.85 -5.16
CA THR A 163 17.43 -6.40 -4.77
C THR A 163 18.52 -6.85 -5.75
N LEU A 164 18.20 -7.76 -6.66
CA LEU A 164 19.14 -8.28 -7.65
C LEU A 164 19.26 -7.31 -8.83
N GLU A 165 20.47 -6.92 -9.19
CA GLU A 165 20.73 -6.03 -10.35
C GLU A 165 20.41 -6.69 -11.69
N ASN A 166 20.62 -8.00 -11.77
CA ASN A 166 20.40 -8.79 -12.98
C ASN A 166 19.54 -10.01 -12.66
N ILE A 167 18.74 -10.46 -13.63
CA ILE A 167 17.82 -11.58 -13.48
C ILE A 167 17.83 -12.49 -14.71
N GLY A 168 17.80 -13.80 -14.46
CA GLY A 168 17.68 -14.79 -15.51
C GLY A 168 16.22 -15.12 -15.82
N VAL A 169 15.88 -15.18 -17.10
CA VAL A 169 14.55 -15.57 -17.59
C VAL A 169 14.69 -16.41 -18.86
N ASN A 170 13.63 -17.14 -19.22
CA ASN A 170 13.57 -17.83 -20.50
C ASN A 170 12.87 -16.94 -21.53
N GLY A 171 13.64 -16.29 -22.38
CA GLY A 171 13.11 -15.48 -23.48
C GLY A 171 12.66 -16.33 -24.68
N PRO A 172 12.04 -15.72 -25.69
CA PRO A 172 11.60 -16.41 -26.91
C PRO A 172 12.73 -17.19 -27.64
N ASN A 173 13.95 -16.67 -27.56
CA ASN A 173 15.16 -17.26 -28.18
C ASN A 173 15.97 -18.15 -27.22
N GLY A 174 15.47 -18.45 -26.03
CA GLY A 174 16.13 -19.27 -25.01
C GLY A 174 16.47 -18.47 -23.73
N PRO A 175 17.20 -19.08 -22.78
CA PRO A 175 17.58 -18.44 -21.54
C PRO A 175 18.42 -17.18 -21.78
N VAL A 176 18.11 -16.12 -21.05
CA VAL A 176 18.83 -14.83 -21.12
C VAL A 176 18.91 -14.21 -19.72
N THR A 177 20.02 -13.53 -19.45
CA THR A 177 20.17 -12.67 -18.27
C THR A 177 20.03 -11.22 -18.71
N ILE A 178 19.12 -10.50 -18.09
CA ILE A 178 18.87 -9.10 -18.38
C ILE A 178 19.04 -8.26 -17.12
N ARG A 179 19.19 -6.94 -17.29
CA ARG A 179 19.05 -6.03 -16.15
C ARG A 179 17.66 -6.23 -15.56
N ASN A 180 17.60 -6.36 -14.25
CA ASN A 180 16.35 -6.63 -13.56
C ASN A 180 15.44 -5.38 -13.54
N PRO A 181 14.31 -5.37 -14.24
CA PRO A 181 13.40 -4.23 -14.27
C PRO A 181 12.69 -3.99 -12.92
N LEU A 182 12.73 -4.97 -12.01
CA LEU A 182 12.23 -4.82 -10.64
C LEU A 182 13.23 -4.13 -9.71
N HIS A 183 14.51 -4.06 -10.11
CA HIS A 183 15.54 -3.42 -9.30
C HIS A 183 15.44 -1.90 -9.35
N SER A 184 15.41 -1.32 -10.54
CA SER A 184 15.34 0.14 -10.73
C SER A 184 14.81 0.47 -12.12
N TYR A 185 14.09 1.58 -12.23
CA TYR A 185 13.78 2.22 -13.51
C TYR A 185 14.90 3.20 -13.87
N TYR A 186 15.37 3.17 -15.11
CA TYR A 186 16.40 4.06 -15.64
C TYR A 186 15.78 5.08 -16.57
N PHE A 187 15.89 6.37 -16.22
CA PHE A 187 15.38 7.47 -17.02
C PHE A 187 16.14 7.58 -18.34
N GLN A 188 15.40 7.61 -19.45
CA GLN A 188 15.98 7.66 -20.79
C GLN A 188 16.49 9.08 -21.11
N ASN A 189 15.74 10.10 -20.67
CA ASN A 189 16.03 11.51 -20.90
C ASN A 189 16.72 12.16 -19.69
N TYR A 190 17.93 11.72 -19.38
CA TYR A 190 18.74 12.27 -18.29
C TYR A 190 20.01 12.94 -18.87
N PRO A 191 20.46 14.11 -18.35
CA PRO A 191 19.91 14.88 -17.23
C PRO A 191 18.55 15.52 -17.58
N PHE A 192 17.68 15.59 -16.56
CA PHE A 192 16.35 16.16 -16.72
C PHE A 192 16.39 17.62 -17.20
N THR A 193 15.39 18.02 -17.98
CA THR A 193 15.14 19.41 -18.29
C THR A 193 14.73 20.21 -17.04
N LEU A 194 14.78 21.53 -17.09
CA LEU A 194 14.37 22.40 -15.96
C LEU A 194 12.96 22.10 -15.43
N GLN A 195 12.06 21.58 -16.27
CA GLN A 195 10.71 21.19 -15.91
C GLN A 195 10.67 20.08 -14.82
N TYR A 196 11.68 19.22 -14.81
CA TYR A 196 11.78 18.11 -13.84
C TYR A 196 12.71 18.41 -12.67
N MET A 197 13.44 19.51 -12.70
CA MET A 197 14.47 19.83 -11.71
C MET A 197 13.91 20.29 -10.34
N ASN A 198 12.63 20.61 -10.26
CA ASN A 198 11.99 20.97 -8.98
C ASN A 198 11.76 19.77 -8.04
N GLY A 199 12.16 18.57 -8.46
CA GLY A 199 11.96 17.32 -7.72
C GLY A 199 13.00 17.00 -6.65
N GLY A 200 13.76 17.97 -6.15
CA GLY A 200 14.71 17.76 -5.06
C GLY A 200 15.95 16.92 -5.41
N PRO A 201 16.54 16.19 -4.45
CA PRO A 201 17.80 15.45 -4.64
C PRO A 201 17.74 14.37 -5.73
N LEU A 202 16.57 13.78 -5.93
CA LEU A 202 16.36 12.69 -6.89
C LEU A 202 16.47 13.15 -8.35
N SER A 203 16.28 14.44 -8.63
CA SER A 203 16.51 15.00 -9.96
C SER A 203 17.95 14.85 -10.45
N LYS A 204 18.89 14.49 -9.57
CA LYS A 204 20.31 14.22 -9.88
C LYS A 204 20.61 12.75 -10.12
N GLN A 205 19.62 11.85 -10.00
CA GLN A 205 19.78 10.43 -10.23
C GLN A 205 19.26 10.05 -11.61
N ASN A 206 20.00 9.21 -12.33
CA ASN A 206 19.57 8.71 -13.63
C ASN A 206 18.71 7.43 -13.54
N HIS A 207 18.36 7.01 -12.34
CA HIS A 207 17.50 5.86 -12.07
C HIS A 207 16.79 6.02 -10.72
N SER A 208 15.72 5.28 -10.54
CA SER A 208 15.05 5.18 -9.24
C SER A 208 15.94 4.47 -8.22
N THR A 209 15.88 4.92 -6.97
CA THR A 209 16.75 4.42 -5.90
C THR A 209 15.93 4.04 -4.67
N ARG A 210 16.44 3.09 -3.91
CA ARG A 210 15.89 2.67 -2.63
C ARG A 210 16.99 2.40 -1.60
N CYS A 211 16.57 2.26 -0.35
CA CYS A 211 17.47 1.91 0.74
C CYS A 211 17.97 0.46 0.60
N PRO A 212 19.22 0.18 0.95
CA PRO A 212 19.71 -1.19 1.03
C PRO A 212 19.16 -1.96 2.24
N THR A 213 18.43 -1.29 3.14
CA THR A 213 17.89 -1.90 4.37
C THR A 213 16.87 -2.96 4.02
N LYS A 214 17.03 -4.15 4.58
CA LYS A 214 16.13 -5.30 4.35
C LYS A 214 15.10 -5.48 5.46
N ASP A 215 15.33 -4.88 6.62
CA ASP A 215 14.53 -5.12 7.81
C ASP A 215 13.50 -4.00 8.00
N PHE A 216 12.25 -4.41 8.05
CA PHE A 216 11.13 -3.57 8.45
C PHE A 216 10.83 -3.82 9.92
N VAL A 217 10.43 -2.78 10.64
CA VAL A 217 9.79 -2.98 11.94
C VAL A 217 8.43 -3.61 11.70
N ASP A 218 8.18 -4.76 12.30
CA ASP A 218 6.90 -5.46 12.18
C ASP A 218 5.77 -4.58 12.72
N ASP A 219 4.89 -4.16 11.83
CA ASP A 219 3.75 -3.33 12.17
C ASP A 219 2.49 -4.18 12.28
N VAL A 220 2.15 -4.56 13.52
CA VAL A 220 0.93 -5.32 13.85
C VAL A 220 -0.36 -4.51 13.63
N ALA A 221 -0.24 -3.20 13.36
CA ALA A 221 -1.39 -2.31 13.16
C ALA A 221 -2.34 -2.79 12.04
N LYS A 222 -1.80 -3.47 11.02
CA LYS A 222 -2.58 -4.06 9.92
C LYS A 222 -3.66 -5.06 10.37
N TYR A 223 -3.34 -5.96 11.33
CA TYR A 223 -4.32 -6.91 11.86
C TYR A 223 -5.43 -6.19 12.65
N ASN A 224 -5.05 -5.19 13.42
CA ASN A 224 -5.99 -4.37 14.18
C ASN A 224 -6.97 -3.64 13.25
N THR A 225 -6.55 -3.20 12.06
CA THR A 225 -7.46 -2.57 11.09
C THR A 225 -8.56 -3.54 10.64
N PHE A 226 -8.24 -4.81 10.39
CA PHE A 226 -9.26 -5.82 10.06
C PHE A 226 -10.21 -6.09 11.22
N THR A 227 -9.70 -6.11 12.45
CA THR A 227 -10.45 -6.61 13.61
C THR A 227 -11.25 -5.53 14.35
N THR A 228 -10.86 -4.26 14.23
CA THR A 228 -11.45 -3.17 15.03
C THR A 228 -12.13 -2.09 14.20
N VAL A 229 -11.84 -1.99 12.89
CA VAL A 229 -12.35 -0.91 12.05
C VAL A 229 -13.41 -1.44 11.11
N THR A 230 -14.63 -0.94 11.24
CA THR A 230 -15.81 -1.36 10.46
C THR A 230 -16.32 -0.28 9.50
N SER A 231 -15.73 0.91 9.51
CA SER A 231 -16.03 2.02 8.60
C SER A 231 -14.97 2.13 7.52
N PHE A 232 -15.37 2.26 6.25
CA PHE A 232 -14.45 2.43 5.13
C PHE A 232 -13.57 3.67 5.33
N GLN A 233 -14.16 4.81 5.69
CA GLN A 233 -13.45 6.06 5.92
C GLN A 233 -12.35 5.94 6.99
N ASN A 234 -12.61 5.20 8.06
CA ASN A 234 -11.60 4.99 9.10
C ASN A 234 -10.57 3.93 8.71
N MET A 235 -10.94 2.99 7.83
CA MET A 235 -10.04 1.97 7.33
C MET A 235 -9.00 2.55 6.37
N GLU A 236 -9.42 3.45 5.49
CA GLU A 236 -8.57 3.98 4.42
C GLU A 236 -7.57 5.02 4.91
N THR A 237 -7.97 5.95 5.82
CA THR A 237 -7.15 7.12 6.15
C THR A 237 -6.86 7.26 7.65
N ASP A 238 -5.68 7.80 7.96
CA ASP A 238 -5.22 8.12 9.32
C ASP A 238 -5.72 9.48 9.86
N ARG A 239 -6.59 10.18 9.10
CA ARG A 239 -7.13 11.50 9.50
C ARG A 239 -8.11 11.43 10.67
N TYR A 240 -8.80 10.31 10.83
CA TYR A 240 -9.94 10.21 11.78
C TYR A 240 -9.71 9.19 12.90
N THR A 241 -8.73 8.32 12.72
CA THR A 241 -8.47 7.22 13.66
C THR A 241 -6.98 6.86 13.67
N SER A 242 -6.52 6.35 14.80
CA SER A 242 -5.16 5.85 14.93
C SER A 242 -4.94 4.47 14.28
N THR A 243 -5.99 3.85 13.74
CA THR A 243 -5.92 2.51 13.14
C THR A 243 -6.51 2.55 11.74
N SER A 244 -5.66 2.51 10.70
CA SER A 244 -6.02 2.53 9.29
C SER A 244 -5.01 1.72 8.48
N PHE A 245 -5.25 1.49 7.18
CA PHE A 245 -4.23 0.95 6.27
C PHE A 245 -3.26 2.02 5.75
N GLU A 246 -3.61 3.29 5.83
CA GLU A 246 -2.72 4.38 5.43
C GLU A 246 -1.46 4.44 6.30
N SER A 247 -1.56 4.24 7.61
CA SER A 247 -0.41 4.29 8.52
C SER A 247 0.70 3.26 8.16
N PRO A 248 0.43 1.94 8.05
CA PRO A 248 1.44 0.99 7.59
C PRO A 248 1.87 1.22 6.13
N HIS A 249 1.00 1.70 5.25
CA HIS A 249 1.37 2.10 3.89
C HIS A 249 2.47 3.18 3.92
N ASN A 250 2.28 4.25 4.70
CA ASN A 250 3.25 5.33 4.85
C ASN A 250 4.58 4.83 5.43
N ASN A 251 4.54 3.88 6.37
CA ASN A 251 5.73 3.26 6.94
C ASN A 251 6.54 2.49 5.89
N VAL A 252 5.88 1.78 4.98
CA VAL A 252 6.56 1.08 3.86
C VAL A 252 7.24 2.08 2.94
N HIS A 253 6.58 3.17 2.55
CA HIS A 253 7.17 4.24 1.73
C HIS A 253 8.47 4.76 2.35
N ASN A 254 8.43 5.16 3.62
CA ASN A 254 9.59 5.74 4.29
C ASN A 254 10.70 4.72 4.55
N THR A 255 10.35 3.46 4.80
CA THR A 255 11.37 2.42 5.06
C THR A 255 12.08 1.99 3.77
N VAL A 256 11.35 1.82 2.68
CA VAL A 256 11.94 1.45 1.37
C VAL A 256 12.75 2.61 0.79
N GLY A 257 12.21 3.83 0.89
CA GLY A 257 12.85 5.03 0.35
C GLY A 257 13.98 5.55 1.21
N CYS A 258 13.97 5.30 2.54
CA CYS A 258 14.80 5.97 3.52
C CYS A 258 14.97 7.48 3.22
N ASN A 259 16.10 8.10 3.55
CA ASN A 259 16.23 9.55 3.51
C ASN A 259 16.38 10.18 2.12
N ASN A 260 16.63 9.39 1.07
CA ASN A 260 16.91 9.92 -0.29
C ASN A 260 16.47 8.97 -1.41
N GLY A 261 15.76 7.90 -1.15
CA GLY A 261 15.27 6.99 -2.16
C GLY A 261 13.93 7.45 -2.75
N SER A 262 13.60 6.92 -3.92
CA SER A 262 12.41 7.33 -4.68
C SER A 262 11.12 7.13 -3.91
N MET A 263 10.96 6.02 -3.19
CA MET A 263 9.75 5.71 -2.41
C MET A 263 9.45 6.72 -1.29
N TYR A 264 10.45 7.48 -0.84
CA TYR A 264 10.31 8.49 0.20
C TYR A 264 9.75 9.83 -0.32
N ASP A 265 10.12 10.21 -1.56
CA ASP A 265 9.64 11.43 -2.21
C ASP A 265 8.45 11.11 -3.12
N LEU A 266 7.28 11.58 -2.74
CA LEU A 266 6.03 11.30 -3.46
C LEU A 266 6.06 11.69 -4.94
N ASN A 267 6.85 12.70 -5.32
CA ASN A 267 7.01 13.10 -6.72
C ASN A 267 7.72 12.02 -7.56
N TRP A 268 8.52 11.16 -6.92
CA TRP A 268 9.36 10.16 -7.56
C TRP A 268 9.00 8.73 -7.20
N SER A 269 8.16 8.54 -6.19
CA SER A 269 7.92 7.22 -5.57
C SER A 269 7.45 6.16 -6.56
N ALA A 270 6.59 6.53 -7.50
CA ALA A 270 6.03 5.60 -8.47
C ALA A 270 7.07 5.07 -9.48
N PHE A 271 8.18 5.77 -9.70
CA PHE A 271 9.24 5.28 -10.58
C PHE A 271 10.03 4.11 -9.98
N ASP A 272 9.99 3.89 -8.67
CA ASP A 272 10.56 2.69 -8.09
C ASP A 272 9.64 1.49 -8.35
N PRO A 273 10.11 0.40 -9.01
CA PRO A 273 9.26 -0.75 -9.30
C PRO A 273 8.65 -1.41 -8.04
N ALA A 274 9.24 -1.23 -6.86
CA ALA A 274 8.66 -1.67 -5.59
C ALA A 274 7.32 -1.01 -5.29
N PHE A 275 7.09 0.20 -5.81
CA PHE A 275 5.86 0.97 -5.62
C PHE A 275 4.61 0.18 -6.09
N MET A 276 4.65 -0.38 -7.28
CA MET A 276 3.52 -1.13 -7.83
C MET A 276 3.23 -2.41 -7.03
N LEU A 277 4.28 -3.09 -6.55
CA LEU A 277 4.16 -4.28 -5.71
C LEU A 277 3.54 -3.92 -4.35
N HIS A 278 3.95 -2.79 -3.78
CA HIS A 278 3.45 -2.25 -2.53
C HIS A 278 1.97 -1.85 -2.63
N HIS A 279 1.61 -1.03 -3.62
CA HIS A 279 0.24 -0.57 -3.81
C HIS A 279 -0.72 -1.71 -4.21
N ALA A 280 -0.25 -2.72 -4.97
CA ALA A 280 -1.03 -3.92 -5.22
C ALA A 280 -1.36 -4.69 -3.94
N ASN A 281 -0.49 -4.65 -2.91
CA ASN A 281 -0.82 -5.22 -1.60
C ASN A 281 -1.77 -4.34 -0.79
N VAL A 282 -1.65 -3.01 -0.85
CA VAL A 282 -2.62 -2.10 -0.22
C VAL A 282 -4.02 -2.34 -0.79
N ASP A 283 -4.14 -2.41 -2.12
CA ASP A 283 -5.38 -2.76 -2.81
C ASP A 283 -5.93 -4.14 -2.36
N ARG A 284 -5.06 -5.14 -2.21
CA ARG A 284 -5.43 -6.46 -1.68
C ARG A 284 -6.00 -6.39 -0.26
N LEU A 285 -5.34 -5.65 0.65
CA LEU A 285 -5.82 -5.50 2.03
C LEU A 285 -7.20 -4.81 2.06
N ILE A 286 -7.43 -3.81 1.22
CA ILE A 286 -8.73 -3.15 1.07
C ILE A 286 -9.78 -4.13 0.54
N ALA A 287 -9.46 -4.91 -0.49
CA ALA A 287 -10.38 -5.90 -1.06
C ALA A 287 -10.76 -6.99 -0.05
N LEU A 288 -9.80 -7.47 0.76
CA LEU A 288 -10.07 -8.42 1.85
C LEU A 288 -10.96 -7.78 2.92
N TRP A 289 -10.70 -6.53 3.31
CA TRP A 289 -11.53 -5.82 4.27
C TRP A 289 -12.96 -5.63 3.75
N GLN A 290 -13.15 -5.27 2.48
CA GLN A 290 -14.46 -5.14 1.86
C GLN A 290 -15.23 -6.47 1.83
N ALA A 291 -14.53 -7.59 1.62
CA ALA A 291 -15.15 -8.92 1.68
C ALA A 291 -15.60 -9.29 3.10
N ILE A 292 -14.85 -8.87 4.14
CA ILE A 292 -15.23 -9.09 5.55
C ILE A 292 -16.42 -8.21 5.96
N TYR A 293 -16.50 -6.98 5.40
CA TYR A 293 -17.52 -5.98 5.73
C TYR A 293 -18.33 -5.57 4.48
N PRO A 294 -19.07 -6.51 3.85
CA PRO A 294 -19.72 -6.29 2.55
C PRO A 294 -20.77 -5.18 2.56
N ASN A 295 -21.34 -4.90 3.73
CA ASN A 295 -22.38 -3.88 3.92
C ASN A 295 -21.80 -2.51 4.32
N ALA A 296 -20.48 -2.38 4.48
CA ALA A 296 -19.87 -1.09 4.77
C ALA A 296 -20.05 -0.13 3.58
N SER A 297 -20.48 1.09 3.87
CA SER A 297 -20.50 2.15 2.85
C SER A 297 -19.09 2.42 2.37
N ILE A 298 -18.91 2.70 1.07
CA ILE A 298 -17.59 3.05 0.52
C ILE A 298 -17.05 4.25 1.28
N PHE A 299 -17.78 5.34 1.35
CA PHE A 299 -17.57 6.45 2.29
C PHE A 299 -18.77 7.40 2.29
N ASN A 300 -18.84 8.21 3.33
CA ASN A 300 -19.71 9.38 3.37
C ASN A 300 -19.05 10.52 2.57
N VAL A 301 -19.76 11.63 2.43
CA VAL A 301 -19.17 12.86 1.88
C VAL A 301 -18.10 13.36 2.84
N VAL A 302 -16.91 13.61 2.33
CA VAL A 302 -15.75 14.08 3.10
C VAL A 302 -15.10 15.29 2.44
N ASP A 303 -14.44 16.13 3.22
CA ASP A 303 -13.58 17.18 2.70
C ASP A 303 -12.31 16.60 2.09
N TRP A 304 -11.92 17.14 0.94
CA TRP A 304 -10.77 16.72 0.18
C TRP A 304 -9.87 17.92 -0.18
N ALA A 305 -8.55 17.75 -0.09
CA ALA A 305 -7.60 18.81 -0.41
C ALA A 305 -7.45 19.10 -1.92
N GLY A 306 -8.09 18.29 -2.75
CA GLY A 306 -7.98 18.36 -4.20
C GLY A 306 -6.87 17.45 -4.75
N ALA A 307 -7.02 17.06 -6.02
CA ALA A 307 -6.04 16.28 -6.76
C ALA A 307 -5.56 17.04 -7.99
N LEU A 308 -4.35 16.76 -8.46
CA LEU A 308 -3.71 17.49 -9.57
C LEU A 308 -4.52 17.44 -10.88
N TYR A 309 -5.22 16.33 -11.13
CA TYR A 309 -5.93 16.04 -12.38
C TYR A 309 -7.43 16.35 -12.35
N GLY A 310 -7.85 17.43 -11.79
CA GLY A 310 -9.21 17.88 -12.02
C GLY A 310 -10.22 17.61 -10.91
N THR A 311 -9.75 17.26 -9.72
CA THR A 311 -10.59 17.24 -8.53
C THR A 311 -10.21 18.42 -7.64
N PRO A 312 -10.95 19.55 -7.70
CA PRO A 312 -10.66 20.70 -6.85
C PRO A 312 -10.91 20.34 -5.38
N ALA A 313 -10.31 21.10 -4.46
CA ALA A 313 -10.59 20.98 -3.05
C ALA A 313 -12.10 21.18 -2.77
N GLY A 314 -12.65 20.43 -1.85
CA GLY A 314 -14.06 20.46 -1.49
C GLY A 314 -14.59 19.11 -1.03
N TYR A 315 -15.90 18.92 -1.19
CA TYR A 315 -16.55 17.67 -0.81
C TYR A 315 -16.45 16.62 -1.93
N VAL A 316 -16.08 15.41 -1.57
CA VAL A 316 -16.06 14.24 -2.45
C VAL A 316 -17.01 13.15 -1.95
N SER A 317 -17.50 12.34 -2.89
CA SER A 317 -18.39 11.21 -2.63
C SER A 317 -17.92 9.98 -3.39
N ALA A 318 -18.62 8.87 -3.21
CA ALA A 318 -18.37 7.64 -3.99
C ALA A 318 -18.54 7.81 -5.51
N ASP A 319 -19.22 8.86 -5.94
CA ASP A 319 -19.51 9.16 -7.36
C ASP A 319 -18.64 10.30 -7.91
N THR A 320 -17.68 10.82 -7.14
CA THR A 320 -16.71 11.81 -7.63
C THR A 320 -15.81 11.18 -8.69
N PRO A 321 -15.64 11.81 -9.88
CA PRO A 321 -14.79 11.30 -10.94
C PRO A 321 -13.34 11.09 -10.50
N LEU A 322 -12.80 9.91 -10.75
CA LEU A 322 -11.39 9.56 -10.51
C LEU A 322 -10.54 9.93 -11.73
N LYS A 323 -10.36 11.22 -11.97
CA LYS A 323 -9.54 11.70 -13.09
C LYS A 323 -8.05 11.38 -12.84
N PRO A 324 -7.28 11.03 -13.89
CA PRO A 324 -7.59 11.07 -15.33
C PRO A 324 -8.15 9.74 -15.90
N PHE A 325 -8.67 8.82 -15.11
CA PHE A 325 -9.00 7.45 -15.51
C PHE A 325 -10.37 7.37 -16.20
N HIS A 326 -10.35 7.35 -17.54
CA HIS A 326 -11.57 7.22 -18.33
C HIS A 326 -12.22 5.85 -18.20
N ASP A 327 -13.55 5.85 -18.17
CA ASP A 327 -14.41 4.67 -18.21
C ASP A 327 -15.37 4.77 -19.39
N ASP A 328 -15.16 3.95 -20.43
CA ASP A 328 -16.05 3.88 -21.59
C ASP A 328 -17.32 3.06 -21.30
N GLY A 329 -17.40 2.39 -20.16
CA GLY A 329 -18.50 1.53 -19.73
C GLY A 329 -19.67 2.24 -19.05
N GLY A 330 -19.60 3.55 -18.81
CA GLY A 330 -20.69 4.31 -18.20
C GLY A 330 -20.40 4.94 -16.83
N GLY A 331 -19.15 5.16 -16.51
CA GLY A 331 -18.74 5.97 -15.36
C GLY A 331 -19.29 7.40 -15.40
N TYR A 332 -19.23 8.11 -14.29
CA TYR A 332 -19.73 9.48 -14.20
C TYR A 332 -18.84 10.44 -15.01
N ASP A 333 -19.45 11.20 -15.92
CA ASP A 333 -18.75 12.09 -16.88
C ASP A 333 -17.67 11.38 -17.73
N GLY A 334 -17.79 10.05 -17.92
CA GLY A 334 -16.83 9.27 -18.69
C GLY A 334 -15.57 8.90 -17.91
N PHE A 335 -15.60 8.97 -16.59
CA PHE A 335 -14.51 8.57 -15.70
C PHE A 335 -14.95 7.49 -14.71
N HIS A 336 -14.01 6.70 -14.25
CA HIS A 336 -14.23 5.85 -13.10
C HIS A 336 -14.60 6.66 -11.85
N THR A 337 -15.30 6.01 -10.94
CA THR A 337 -15.63 6.52 -9.60
C THR A 337 -15.29 5.44 -8.56
N SER A 338 -15.20 5.80 -7.30
CA SER A 338 -15.02 4.79 -6.23
C SER A 338 -16.14 3.74 -6.24
N ARG A 339 -17.35 4.11 -6.69
CA ARG A 339 -18.46 3.17 -6.86
C ARG A 339 -18.24 2.20 -8.03
N SER A 340 -17.76 2.69 -9.19
CA SER A 340 -17.58 1.85 -10.38
C SER A 340 -16.44 0.84 -10.22
N VAL A 341 -15.40 1.15 -9.41
CA VAL A 341 -14.24 0.26 -9.17
C VAL A 341 -14.29 -0.49 -7.84
N ARG A 342 -15.40 -0.38 -7.10
CA ARG A 342 -15.55 -1.08 -5.81
C ARG A 342 -15.36 -2.58 -5.93
N ASP A 343 -15.91 -3.17 -6.98
CA ASP A 343 -15.67 -4.56 -7.34
C ASP A 343 -14.46 -4.62 -8.27
N ILE A 344 -13.35 -5.10 -7.75
CA ILE A 344 -12.08 -5.20 -8.49
C ILE A 344 -12.16 -6.10 -9.73
N SER A 345 -13.15 -7.00 -9.81
CA SER A 345 -13.34 -7.87 -10.98
C SER A 345 -13.69 -7.09 -12.25
N VAL A 346 -14.26 -5.89 -12.14
CA VAL A 346 -14.51 -4.99 -13.29
C VAL A 346 -13.22 -4.57 -14.00
N LEU A 347 -12.10 -4.56 -13.26
CA LEU A 347 -10.76 -4.31 -13.79
C LEU A 347 -10.01 -5.59 -14.13
N GLY A 348 -10.71 -6.73 -14.19
CA GLY A 348 -10.21 -8.00 -14.69
C GLY A 348 -9.23 -8.75 -13.79
N TYR A 349 -9.21 -8.48 -12.48
CA TYR A 349 -8.35 -9.20 -11.54
C TYR A 349 -9.07 -9.53 -10.22
N THR A 350 -8.46 -10.40 -9.45
CA THR A 350 -8.84 -10.74 -8.08
C THR A 350 -7.61 -11.12 -7.25
N TYR A 351 -7.81 -11.61 -6.04
CA TYR A 351 -6.77 -12.14 -5.15
C TYR A 351 -7.07 -13.59 -4.76
N PRO A 352 -6.04 -14.40 -4.45
CA PRO A 352 -6.23 -15.82 -4.13
C PRO A 352 -7.21 -16.05 -2.96
N GLU A 353 -7.21 -15.16 -1.99
CA GLU A 353 -8.06 -15.24 -0.81
C GLU A 353 -9.54 -14.97 -1.10
N LEU A 354 -9.85 -14.35 -2.24
CA LEU A 354 -11.21 -14.09 -2.70
C LEU A 354 -11.73 -15.17 -3.66
N GLN A 355 -10.83 -16.10 -4.09
CA GLN A 355 -11.17 -17.22 -4.95
C GLN A 355 -11.40 -18.49 -4.12
N VAL A 356 -12.65 -18.82 -3.84
CA VAL A 356 -12.95 -20.10 -3.20
C VAL A 356 -13.07 -21.18 -4.27
N GLN A 357 -12.11 -22.09 -4.31
CA GLN A 357 -12.24 -23.29 -5.11
C GLN A 357 -13.27 -24.20 -4.43
N SER A 358 -14.38 -24.45 -5.10
CA SER A 358 -15.32 -25.52 -4.73
C SER A 358 -14.51 -26.81 -4.61
N GLY A 359 -14.28 -27.26 -3.37
CA GLY A 359 -13.48 -28.46 -3.11
C GLY A 359 -14.06 -29.64 -3.88
N SER A 360 -13.24 -30.32 -4.66
CA SER A 360 -13.54 -31.66 -5.14
C SER A 360 -13.59 -32.59 -3.92
N GLY A 361 -14.75 -32.62 -3.27
CA GLY A 361 -15.05 -33.59 -2.24
C GLY A 361 -14.93 -34.97 -2.84
N SER A 362 -13.98 -35.76 -2.37
CA SER A 362 -13.84 -37.19 -2.63
C SER A 362 -15.02 -37.94 -1.92
N GLY A 363 -16.21 -37.76 -2.45
CA GLY A 363 -17.38 -38.51 -2.10
C GLY A 363 -18.15 -38.79 -3.37
N GLY A 364 -18.14 -40.08 -3.81
CA GLY A 364 -18.84 -40.54 -5.01
C GLY A 364 -20.36 -40.30 -4.91
N GLY A 365 -20.77 -39.19 -5.46
CA GLY A 365 -22.16 -38.82 -5.69
C GLY A 365 -22.22 -37.96 -6.91
N ASN A 366 -23.03 -38.34 -7.87
CA ASN A 366 -23.32 -37.67 -9.13
C ASN A 366 -23.91 -36.28 -8.84
N SER A 367 -23.06 -35.27 -8.64
CA SER A 367 -23.48 -33.89 -8.44
C SER A 367 -23.06 -33.09 -9.68
N SER A 368 -24.07 -32.65 -10.40
CA SER A 368 -23.99 -31.65 -11.47
C SER A 368 -23.06 -30.49 -11.06
N ASN A 369 -22.04 -30.22 -11.89
CA ASN A 369 -21.11 -29.10 -11.78
C ASN A 369 -21.85 -27.74 -11.78
N SER A 370 -22.33 -27.31 -10.62
CA SER A 370 -22.67 -25.91 -10.38
C SER A 370 -21.54 -25.35 -9.50
N SER A 371 -20.68 -24.52 -10.06
CA SER A 371 -19.80 -23.63 -9.32
C SER A 371 -20.70 -22.66 -8.51
N GLN A 372 -21.08 -23.06 -7.29
CA GLN A 372 -21.79 -22.17 -6.39
C GLN A 372 -20.79 -21.09 -5.94
N SER A 373 -21.05 -19.87 -6.31
CA SER A 373 -20.42 -18.69 -5.67
C SER A 373 -20.87 -18.69 -4.20
N LEU A 374 -19.92 -18.46 -3.28
CA LEU A 374 -20.26 -18.28 -1.88
C LEU A 374 -21.22 -17.10 -1.71
N SER A 375 -22.11 -17.21 -0.72
CA SER A 375 -22.84 -16.04 -0.24
C SER A 375 -21.85 -15.00 0.35
N PRO A 376 -22.24 -13.72 0.44
CA PRO A 376 -21.38 -12.70 1.05
C PRO A 376 -20.93 -13.06 2.46
N ASP A 377 -21.76 -13.69 3.27
CA ASP A 377 -21.42 -14.10 4.63
C ASP A 377 -20.40 -15.25 4.66
N GLU A 378 -20.58 -16.26 3.79
CA GLU A 378 -19.62 -17.36 3.66
C GLU A 378 -18.26 -16.87 3.14
N LEU A 379 -18.24 -15.90 2.21
CA LEU A 379 -17.02 -15.26 1.76
C LEU A 379 -16.35 -14.47 2.90
N ALA A 380 -17.14 -13.74 3.69
CA ALA A 380 -16.64 -13.00 4.85
C ALA A 380 -15.98 -13.92 5.87
N ASP A 381 -16.59 -15.07 6.18
CA ASP A 381 -16.04 -16.07 7.10
C ASP A 381 -14.74 -16.67 6.54
N HIS A 382 -14.72 -17.01 5.26
CA HIS A 382 -13.53 -17.50 4.57
C HIS A 382 -12.38 -16.49 4.64
N VAL A 383 -12.67 -15.23 4.34
CA VAL A 383 -11.63 -14.18 4.36
C VAL A 383 -11.16 -13.87 5.78
N ARG A 384 -12.05 -13.92 6.80
CA ARG A 384 -11.63 -13.82 8.21
C ARG A 384 -10.65 -14.93 8.58
N PHE A 385 -10.95 -16.18 8.16
CA PHE A 385 -10.04 -17.30 8.35
C PHE A 385 -8.67 -17.02 7.72
N MET A 386 -8.63 -16.53 6.47
CA MET A 386 -7.39 -16.22 5.77
C MET A 386 -6.60 -15.11 6.47
N VAL A 387 -7.25 -14.01 6.87
CA VAL A 387 -6.65 -12.90 7.61
C VAL A 387 -6.10 -13.36 8.96
N ASN A 388 -6.83 -14.20 9.69
CA ASN A 388 -6.36 -14.79 10.94
C ASN A 388 -5.12 -15.67 10.73
N ALA A 389 -5.10 -16.46 9.66
CA ALA A 389 -3.98 -17.34 9.34
C ALA A 389 -2.72 -16.57 8.90
N LEU A 390 -2.88 -15.43 8.20
CA LEU A 390 -1.79 -14.64 7.65
C LEU A 390 -1.22 -13.62 8.65
N TYR A 391 -2.09 -12.99 9.45
CA TYR A 391 -1.72 -11.78 10.17
C TYR A 391 -1.92 -11.84 11.68
N SER A 392 -2.56 -12.88 12.24
CA SER A 392 -2.65 -12.99 13.69
C SER A 392 -1.33 -13.51 14.26
N ASN A 393 -0.82 -12.86 15.31
CA ASN A 393 0.36 -13.32 16.06
C ASN A 393 0.04 -14.52 17.00
N LEU A 394 -1.19 -14.99 16.99
CA LEU A 394 -1.55 -16.18 17.75
C LEU A 394 -1.13 -17.43 16.99
N PRO A 395 -0.46 -18.38 17.65
CA PRO A 395 -0.11 -19.64 17.01
C PRO A 395 -1.38 -20.29 16.44
N PRO A 396 -1.30 -20.92 15.24
CA PRO A 396 -2.39 -21.72 14.71
C PRO A 396 -2.79 -22.73 15.78
N GLN A 397 -4.08 -22.87 16.01
CA GLN A 397 -4.61 -23.77 17.04
C GLN A 397 -4.58 -25.23 16.55
N GLY A 398 -3.38 -25.83 16.53
CA GLY A 398 -3.12 -27.20 16.14
C GLY A 398 -1.62 -27.50 16.20
N ASN A 399 -1.27 -28.75 16.48
CA ASN A 399 0.10 -29.25 16.72
C ASN A 399 1.08 -29.15 15.53
N ASP A 400 0.96 -28.16 14.66
CA ASP A 400 1.85 -27.94 13.51
C ASP A 400 2.83 -26.83 13.81
N THR A 401 4.06 -27.23 14.05
CA THR A 401 5.25 -26.38 14.19
C THR A 401 5.54 -25.66 12.89
N ALA A 402 5.68 -24.32 12.98
CA ALA A 402 6.21 -23.34 12.03
C ALA A 402 5.46 -23.15 10.69
N PRO A 403 5.17 -21.89 10.30
CA PRO A 403 4.51 -21.58 9.02
C PRO A 403 5.52 -21.61 7.87
N GLN A 404 5.92 -22.76 7.43
CA GLN A 404 6.32 -22.89 6.04
C GLN A 404 5.04 -22.81 5.20
N LEU A 405 5.02 -21.91 4.24
CA LEU A 405 3.98 -21.74 3.21
C LEU A 405 3.69 -23.08 2.50
N ARG A 406 2.99 -23.97 3.19
CA ARG A 406 2.35 -25.11 2.54
C ARG A 406 1.18 -24.56 1.73
N SER A 407 1.11 -24.94 0.48
CA SER A 407 0.09 -24.49 -0.47
C SER A 407 -1.28 -24.33 0.20
N LEU A 408 -1.95 -23.21 -0.07
CA LEU A 408 -3.31 -22.88 0.39
C LEU A 408 -4.27 -24.10 0.33
N ALA A 409 -4.14 -24.93 -0.70
CA ALA A 409 -4.92 -26.14 -0.90
C ALA A 409 -4.74 -27.23 0.18
N GLY A 410 -3.63 -27.24 0.92
CA GLY A 410 -3.37 -28.23 1.98
C GLY A 410 -4.07 -27.91 3.31
N ARG A 411 -4.37 -26.63 3.57
CA ARG A 411 -5.02 -26.18 4.81
C ARG A 411 -6.56 -26.29 4.76
N LEU A 412 -7.16 -26.14 3.59
CA LEU A 412 -8.61 -26.23 3.38
C LEU A 412 -9.16 -27.66 3.59
N ARG A 413 -8.33 -28.70 3.54
CA ARG A 413 -8.75 -30.09 3.77
C ARG A 413 -9.01 -30.46 5.24
N GLY A 414 -8.75 -29.56 6.18
CA GLY A 414 -8.91 -29.78 7.63
C GLY A 414 -10.11 -29.10 8.28
N MET A 415 -10.96 -28.41 7.51
CA MET A 415 -12.03 -27.56 8.04
C MET A 415 -13.22 -28.29 8.68
N ASP A 416 -13.29 -29.63 8.61
CA ASP A 416 -14.42 -30.43 9.13
C ASP A 416 -14.42 -30.67 10.64
N ARG A 417 -13.49 -30.10 11.41
CA ARG A 417 -13.47 -30.24 12.86
C ARG A 417 -13.29 -28.89 13.55
N VAL A 418 -14.42 -28.29 13.93
CA VAL A 418 -14.44 -27.18 14.89
C VAL A 418 -14.09 -27.74 16.27
N PRO A 419 -12.94 -27.44 16.87
CA PRO A 419 -12.67 -27.83 18.24
C PRO A 419 -13.52 -26.98 19.19
N THR A 420 -14.43 -27.56 19.92
CA THR A 420 -15.07 -26.89 21.05
C THR A 420 -14.01 -26.59 22.11
N ARG A 421 -13.68 -25.32 22.33
CA ARG A 421 -12.73 -24.86 23.34
C ARG A 421 -13.40 -24.21 24.53
N ARG A 422 -12.72 -24.31 25.68
CA ARG A 422 -13.06 -23.54 26.89
C ARG A 422 -12.87 -22.06 26.65
N PRO A 423 -13.71 -21.17 27.22
CA PRO A 423 -13.55 -19.74 27.14
C PRO A 423 -12.11 -19.34 27.55
N HIS A 424 -11.45 -18.55 26.72
CA HIS A 424 -10.15 -18.00 27.07
C HIS A 424 -10.31 -16.90 28.11
N ALA A 425 -9.43 -16.86 29.09
CA ALA A 425 -9.37 -15.74 30.03
C ALA A 425 -9.13 -14.42 29.26
N THR A 426 -9.84 -13.37 29.64
CA THR A 426 -9.62 -12.01 29.14
C THR A 426 -8.16 -11.60 29.42
N ARG A 427 -7.52 -11.01 28.42
CA ARG A 427 -6.15 -10.48 28.49
C ARG A 427 -6.18 -9.00 28.18
N LYS A 428 -5.09 -8.30 28.41
CA LYS A 428 -4.94 -6.92 27.95
C LYS A 428 -4.05 -6.84 26.72
N THR A 429 -4.33 -5.89 25.86
CA THR A 429 -3.49 -5.49 24.73
C THR A 429 -3.08 -4.03 24.91
N TRP A 430 -1.86 -3.70 24.49
CA TRP A 430 -1.22 -2.41 24.74
C TRP A 430 -0.82 -1.73 23.44
N SER A 431 -1.02 -0.42 23.36
CA SER A 431 -0.58 0.39 22.22
C SER A 431 -0.27 1.82 22.62
N VAL A 432 0.48 2.51 21.76
CA VAL A 432 0.65 3.96 21.81
C VAL A 432 -0.11 4.58 20.65
N ALA A 433 -1.13 5.38 20.95
CA ALA A 433 -1.75 6.25 19.97
C ALA A 433 -0.94 7.56 19.87
N ILE A 434 -0.65 7.96 18.64
CA ILE A 434 0.08 9.19 18.31
C ILE A 434 -0.81 10.06 17.46
N SER A 435 -0.85 11.35 17.72
CA SER A 435 -1.51 12.34 16.86
C SER A 435 -0.68 13.60 16.75
N VAL A 436 -0.68 14.23 15.57
CA VAL A 436 0.02 15.49 15.32
C VAL A 436 -0.63 16.25 14.17
N ASP A 437 -0.63 17.57 14.24
CA ASP A 437 -0.97 18.41 13.09
C ASP A 437 0.27 18.53 12.20
N ARG A 438 0.10 18.14 10.96
CA ARG A 438 1.17 18.10 9.95
C ARG A 438 1.76 19.49 9.68
N ALA A 439 0.95 20.55 9.81
CA ALA A 439 1.41 21.93 9.65
C ALA A 439 2.46 22.38 10.69
N GLU A 440 2.56 21.67 11.80
CA GLU A 440 3.52 21.99 12.89
C GLU A 440 4.83 21.21 12.79
N VAL A 441 4.98 20.36 11.75
CA VAL A 441 6.13 19.46 11.59
C VAL A 441 6.82 19.70 10.25
N PRO A 442 8.16 19.74 10.17
CA PRO A 442 8.86 19.80 8.90
C PRO A 442 8.69 18.46 8.16
N LEU A 443 7.82 18.43 7.14
CA LEU A 443 7.54 17.23 6.35
C LEU A 443 8.55 17.03 5.21
N PRO A 444 8.82 15.78 4.82
CA PRO A 444 8.40 14.54 5.48
C PRO A 444 9.18 14.28 6.77
N ALA A 445 8.59 13.52 7.70
CA ALA A 445 9.20 13.19 8.99
C ALA A 445 8.83 11.78 9.46
N THR A 446 9.56 11.26 10.43
CA THR A 446 9.25 9.98 11.08
C THR A 446 9.35 10.11 12.59
N ILE A 447 8.34 9.63 13.31
CA ILE A 447 8.33 9.51 14.76
C ILE A 447 8.61 8.05 15.09
N GLY A 448 9.78 7.78 15.68
CA GLY A 448 10.15 6.45 16.19
C GLY A 448 9.66 6.26 17.63
N CYS A 449 9.21 5.05 17.94
CA CYS A 449 8.86 4.59 19.27
C CYS A 449 9.85 3.51 19.70
N TYR A 450 10.45 3.66 20.87
CA TYR A 450 11.52 2.80 21.38
C TYR A 450 11.20 2.31 22.79
N LEU A 451 11.62 1.09 23.10
CA LEU A 451 11.69 0.56 24.46
C LEU A 451 13.16 0.27 24.81
N GLY A 452 13.56 0.69 25.99
CA GLY A 452 14.92 0.43 26.50
C GLY A 452 15.17 1.21 27.79
N GLY A 453 15.79 0.57 28.81
CA GLY A 453 16.17 1.20 30.09
C GLY A 453 17.60 1.72 30.08
N GLU A 454 17.98 2.49 31.10
CA GLU A 454 19.37 2.93 31.31
C GLU A 454 20.33 1.71 31.28
N GLY A 455 21.25 1.70 30.29
CA GLY A 455 22.23 0.62 30.11
C GLY A 455 21.74 -0.61 29.34
N GLN A 456 20.50 -0.59 28.83
CA GLN A 456 19.97 -1.57 27.87
C GLN A 456 20.04 -1.02 26.45
N GLN A 457 20.18 -1.92 25.48
CA GLN A 457 20.07 -1.54 24.07
C GLN A 457 18.64 -1.11 23.80
N GLU A 458 18.45 0.11 23.29
CA GLU A 458 17.14 0.61 22.87
C GLU A 458 16.67 -0.17 21.63
N GLU A 459 15.45 -0.69 21.68
CA GLU A 459 14.80 -1.39 20.58
C GLU A 459 13.68 -0.54 20.00
N GLN A 460 13.69 -0.31 18.70
CA GLN A 460 12.59 0.35 18.01
C GLN A 460 11.41 -0.61 17.89
N VAL A 461 10.29 -0.28 18.54
CA VAL A 461 9.09 -1.12 18.57
C VAL A 461 8.03 -0.71 17.56
N GLY A 462 8.21 0.45 16.93
CA GLY A 462 7.33 0.92 15.86
C GLY A 462 7.65 2.35 15.44
N ARG A 463 6.94 2.83 14.43
CA ARG A 463 7.10 4.18 13.92
C ARG A 463 5.81 4.73 13.33
N MET A 464 5.69 6.05 13.28
CA MET A 464 4.69 6.79 12.52
C MET A 464 5.41 7.60 11.46
N SER A 465 5.09 7.37 10.19
CA SER A 465 5.67 8.06 9.05
C SER A 465 4.74 9.13 8.53
N LEU A 466 5.26 10.35 8.39
CA LEU A 466 4.58 11.51 7.85
C LEU A 466 5.15 11.81 6.47
N LEU A 467 4.40 11.52 5.42
CA LEU A 467 4.80 11.84 4.04
C LEU A 467 4.74 13.36 3.80
N ALA A 468 5.26 13.84 2.68
CA ALA A 468 5.29 15.28 2.39
C ALA A 468 3.88 15.89 2.18
N ILE A 469 2.92 15.09 1.75
CA ILE A 469 1.54 15.50 1.42
C ILE A 469 0.54 14.62 2.16
N PRO A 470 -0.59 15.19 2.65
CA PRO A 470 -0.92 16.62 2.68
C PRO A 470 -0.02 17.41 3.63
N ALA A 471 0.15 18.72 3.37
CA ALA A 471 1.03 19.57 4.19
C ALA A 471 0.42 19.98 5.53
N GLU A 472 -0.89 19.83 5.71
CA GLU A 472 -1.65 20.24 6.89
C GLU A 472 -2.72 19.22 7.25
N GLY A 473 -3.28 19.37 8.44
CA GLY A 473 -4.32 18.50 9.00
C GLY A 473 -3.77 17.52 10.03
N VAL A 474 -4.65 17.14 10.95
CA VAL A 474 -4.28 16.19 12.01
C VAL A 474 -4.22 14.78 11.43
N THR A 475 -3.16 14.06 11.76
CA THR A 475 -2.93 12.66 11.39
C THR A 475 -2.72 11.82 12.65
N HIS A 476 -3.05 10.54 12.58
CA HIS A 476 -3.05 9.64 13.72
C HIS A 476 -2.32 8.33 13.36
N SER A 477 -1.73 7.69 14.36
CA SER A 477 -1.19 6.34 14.25
C SER A 477 -1.34 5.58 15.56
N SER A 478 -1.27 4.26 15.51
CA SER A 478 -1.24 3.40 16.70
C SER A 478 -0.12 2.40 16.55
N ILE A 479 0.79 2.38 17.51
CA ILE A 479 1.91 1.45 17.59
C ILE A 479 1.58 0.39 18.63
N PRO A 480 1.36 -0.87 18.25
CA PRO A 480 1.15 -1.97 19.19
C PRO A 480 2.43 -2.26 19.98
N LEU A 481 2.27 -2.51 21.27
CA LEU A 481 3.39 -2.82 22.18
C LEU A 481 3.40 -4.29 22.62
N ASP A 482 2.38 -5.08 22.28
CA ASP A 482 2.17 -6.43 22.82
C ASP A 482 3.37 -7.36 22.58
N THR A 483 3.94 -7.33 21.37
CA THR A 483 5.09 -8.18 21.01
C THR A 483 6.32 -7.83 21.85
N ALA A 484 6.64 -6.54 21.94
CA ALA A 484 7.80 -6.06 22.67
C ALA A 484 7.65 -6.26 24.20
N LEU A 485 6.47 -5.95 24.74
CA LEU A 485 6.17 -6.17 26.16
C LEU A 485 6.15 -7.66 26.51
N GLY A 486 5.65 -8.51 25.62
CA GLY A 486 5.63 -9.96 25.79
C GLY A 486 7.02 -10.61 25.80
N ALA A 487 8.03 -9.93 25.24
CA ALA A 487 9.42 -10.36 25.29
C ALA A 487 10.12 -10.01 26.63
N VAL A 488 9.50 -9.13 27.44
CA VAL A 488 10.04 -8.72 28.74
C VAL A 488 9.77 -9.82 29.78
N GLY A 489 10.82 -10.43 30.28
CA GLY A 489 10.69 -11.48 31.29
C GLY A 489 10.11 -10.97 32.62
N GLY A 490 9.06 -11.64 33.09
CA GLY A 490 8.47 -11.38 34.41
C GLY A 490 7.45 -10.24 34.47
N LEU A 491 7.12 -9.59 33.34
CA LEU A 491 6.08 -8.54 33.27
C LEU A 491 4.70 -9.17 33.09
N ASP A 492 3.76 -8.88 34.00
CA ASP A 492 2.36 -9.30 33.86
C ASP A 492 1.58 -8.28 33.01
N LEU A 493 1.31 -8.62 31.75
CA LEU A 493 0.58 -7.73 30.82
C LEU A 493 -0.88 -7.49 31.23
N ALA A 494 -1.42 -8.27 32.16
CA ALA A 494 -2.77 -8.03 32.71
C ALA A 494 -2.76 -7.00 33.84
N ASP A 495 -1.62 -6.76 34.49
CA ASP A 495 -1.48 -5.72 35.51
C ASP A 495 -1.15 -4.37 34.87
N ALA A 496 -2.18 -3.52 34.81
CA ALA A 496 -2.06 -2.22 34.15
C ALA A 496 -1.08 -1.25 34.86
N GLU A 497 -0.91 -1.37 36.16
CA GLU A 497 0.00 -0.50 36.91
C GLU A 497 1.46 -0.99 36.78
N GLU A 498 1.68 -2.28 36.75
CA GLU A 498 3.00 -2.84 36.50
C GLU A 498 3.52 -2.46 35.10
N VAL A 499 2.68 -2.64 34.06
CA VAL A 499 3.04 -2.26 32.70
C VAL A 499 3.23 -0.75 32.57
N ALA A 500 2.36 0.07 33.18
CA ALA A 500 2.52 1.51 33.17
C ALA A 500 3.83 1.95 33.86
N GLY A 501 4.18 1.32 34.99
CA GLY A 501 5.44 1.54 35.70
C GLY A 501 6.67 1.20 34.84
N TYR A 502 6.62 0.09 34.12
CA TYR A 502 7.67 -0.33 33.17
C TYR A 502 7.81 0.68 32.02
N LEU A 503 6.71 1.03 31.36
CA LEU A 503 6.71 1.97 30.25
C LEU A 503 7.21 3.37 30.66
N ASN A 504 6.87 3.84 31.86
CA ASN A 504 7.38 5.11 32.38
C ASN A 504 8.91 5.19 32.46
N GLN A 505 9.57 4.05 32.59
CA GLN A 505 11.03 3.97 32.68
C GLN A 505 11.69 3.74 31.32
N THR A 506 11.01 3.05 30.38
CA THR A 506 11.64 2.49 29.18
C THR A 506 11.13 3.11 27.87
N LEU A 507 9.90 3.68 27.85
CA LEU A 507 9.30 4.22 26.62
C LEU A 507 9.97 5.55 26.22
N ARG A 508 10.36 5.66 24.94
CA ARG A 508 10.99 6.85 24.34
C ARG A 508 10.43 7.12 22.96
N PHE A 509 10.46 8.40 22.59
CA PHE A 509 10.08 8.85 21.26
C PHE A 509 11.13 9.78 20.69
N GLU A 510 11.45 9.58 19.42
CA GLU A 510 12.34 10.43 18.65
C GLU A 510 11.64 10.84 17.36
N MET A 511 11.95 12.01 16.84
CA MET A 511 11.47 12.46 15.55
C MET A 511 12.65 12.88 14.68
N VAL A 512 12.63 12.41 13.43
CA VAL A 512 13.64 12.76 12.44
C VAL A 512 12.98 13.32 11.19
N LYS A 513 13.64 14.30 10.55
CA LYS A 513 13.25 14.78 9.22
C LYS A 513 13.57 13.74 8.16
N GLY A 514 13.09 13.98 6.94
CA GLY A 514 13.35 13.15 5.80
C GLY A 514 14.80 12.97 5.39
N ASP A 515 15.67 13.89 5.77
CA ASP A 515 17.11 13.78 5.57
C ASP A 515 17.85 13.05 6.71
N GLY A 516 17.09 12.51 7.69
CA GLY A 516 17.64 11.85 8.87
C GLY A 516 18.07 12.81 9.99
N THR A 517 17.92 14.13 9.81
CA THR A 517 18.27 15.11 10.83
C THR A 517 17.29 15.01 12.00
N PRO A 518 17.77 14.83 13.26
CA PRO A 518 16.90 14.84 14.43
C PRO A 518 16.13 16.14 14.59
N ILE A 519 14.87 16.03 15.00
CA ILE A 519 14.05 17.19 15.42
C ILE A 519 14.17 17.31 16.92
N GLU A 520 14.97 18.30 17.34
CA GLU A 520 15.18 18.59 18.75
C GLU A 520 13.89 19.08 19.42
N ASN A 521 13.71 18.71 20.67
CA ASN A 521 12.62 19.22 21.51
C ASN A 521 11.20 18.96 20.94
N ILE A 522 10.90 17.71 20.55
CA ILE A 522 9.57 17.32 20.07
C ILE A 522 8.42 17.71 21.03
N GLY A 523 8.71 17.87 22.32
CA GLY A 523 7.75 18.36 23.31
C GLY A 523 7.33 19.82 23.15
N SER A 524 7.93 20.57 22.22
CA SER A 524 7.49 21.94 21.88
C SER A 524 6.47 21.97 20.75
N ILE A 525 6.16 20.84 20.10
CA ILE A 525 5.14 20.74 19.06
C ILE A 525 3.77 20.69 19.76
N PRO A 526 2.91 21.72 19.63
CA PRO A 526 1.73 21.86 20.47
C PRO A 526 0.68 20.75 20.25
N SER A 527 0.51 20.29 19.01
CA SER A 527 -0.47 19.28 18.64
C SER A 527 0.01 17.85 18.86
N LEU A 528 1.32 17.63 19.06
CA LEU A 528 1.88 16.29 19.21
C LEU A 528 1.44 15.67 20.54
N GLN A 529 0.73 14.56 20.43
CA GLN A 529 0.24 13.82 21.58
C GLN A 529 0.66 12.35 21.48
N PHE A 530 1.05 11.80 22.62
CA PHE A 530 1.26 10.38 22.82
C PHE A 530 0.31 9.89 23.91
N VAL A 531 -0.43 8.83 23.62
CA VAL A 531 -1.39 8.24 24.56
C VAL A 531 -1.15 6.75 24.64
N VAL A 532 -0.68 6.27 25.78
CA VAL A 532 -0.60 4.82 26.05
C VAL A 532 -2.01 4.33 26.34
N GLN A 533 -2.40 3.28 25.66
CA GLN A 533 -3.73 2.68 25.77
C GLN A 533 -3.63 1.21 26.12
N ASP A 534 -4.49 0.75 27.02
CA ASP A 534 -4.76 -0.66 27.25
C ASP A 534 -6.23 -0.97 26.99
N ARG A 535 -6.51 -2.18 26.51
CA ARG A 535 -7.87 -2.69 26.31
C ARG A 535 -7.96 -4.14 26.77
N ASP A 536 -9.10 -4.51 27.29
CA ASP A 536 -9.40 -5.91 27.47
C ASP A 536 -9.51 -6.58 26.10
N TYR A 537 -8.91 -7.75 25.98
CA TYR A 537 -8.84 -8.54 24.77
C TYR A 537 -9.36 -9.94 25.07
N THR A 538 -10.43 -10.33 24.36
CA THR A 538 -10.95 -11.70 24.40
C THR A 538 -10.54 -12.39 23.10
N PRO A 539 -9.71 -13.45 23.18
CA PRO A 539 -9.31 -14.19 21.99
C PRO A 539 -10.51 -14.78 21.25
N ARG A 540 -10.35 -14.91 19.92
CA ARG A 540 -11.37 -15.58 19.09
C ARG A 540 -11.62 -17.02 19.53
N GLU A 541 -12.85 -17.48 19.42
CA GLU A 541 -13.25 -18.85 19.76
C GLU A 541 -12.88 -19.84 18.66
N ASN A 542 -12.89 -19.38 17.40
CA ASN A 542 -12.52 -20.16 16.21
C ASN A 542 -11.79 -19.27 15.18
N ASP A 543 -11.27 -19.87 14.11
CA ASP A 543 -10.49 -19.15 13.11
C ASP A 543 -11.34 -18.33 12.12
N MET A 544 -12.67 -18.46 12.11
CA MET A 544 -13.60 -17.66 11.29
C MET A 544 -14.07 -16.39 12.02
N GLU A 545 -13.70 -16.21 13.28
CA GLU A 545 -14.04 -15.05 14.09
C GLU A 545 -12.83 -14.19 14.38
N PHE A 546 -13.08 -12.92 14.64
CA PHE A 546 -12.06 -12.02 15.16
C PHE A 546 -12.12 -11.95 16.69
N PRO A 547 -11.00 -11.61 17.34
CA PRO A 547 -11.01 -11.30 18.76
C PRO A 547 -11.90 -10.08 19.02
N THR A 548 -12.42 -9.96 20.25
CA THR A 548 -13.16 -8.80 20.68
C THR A 548 -12.35 -7.95 21.66
N TYR A 549 -12.58 -6.64 21.61
CA TYR A 549 -11.84 -5.66 22.39
C TYR A 549 -12.81 -4.84 23.25
N GLY A 550 -12.45 -4.66 24.50
CA GLY A 550 -13.14 -3.76 25.42
C GLY A 550 -12.84 -2.28 25.11
N PRO A 551 -13.45 -1.37 25.85
CA PRO A 551 -13.13 0.05 25.79
C PRO A 551 -11.65 0.28 26.16
N ALA A 552 -11.04 1.29 25.54
CA ALA A 552 -9.68 1.66 25.87
C ALA A 552 -9.61 2.41 27.20
N SER A 553 -8.69 2.03 28.07
CA SER A 553 -8.15 2.91 29.11
C SER A 553 -6.99 3.69 28.52
N ALA A 554 -6.88 4.98 28.81
CA ALA A 554 -5.92 5.86 28.18
C ALA A 554 -5.15 6.68 29.22
N ARG A 555 -3.81 6.71 29.08
CA ARG A 555 -2.91 7.52 29.89
C ARG A 555 -2.09 8.42 28.97
N LYS A 556 -2.15 9.73 29.18
CA LYS A 556 -1.38 10.69 28.38
C LYS A 556 0.10 10.62 28.73
N TRP A 557 0.94 10.58 27.70
CA TRP A 557 2.38 10.70 27.82
C TRP A 557 2.81 12.14 27.59
N GLY A 558 3.43 12.76 28.56
CA GLY A 558 3.81 14.18 28.49
C GLY A 558 5.02 14.53 29.33
N ARG A 559 5.53 15.77 29.18
CA ARG A 559 6.66 16.28 29.94
C ARG A 559 6.20 16.73 31.34
N ARG A 560 6.72 16.07 32.38
CA ARG A 560 6.54 16.48 33.78
C ARG A 560 7.92 16.67 34.43
N HIS A 561 8.16 17.83 35.01
CA HIS A 561 9.41 18.18 35.71
C HIS A 561 10.68 17.88 34.89
N GLY A 562 10.64 18.12 33.57
CA GLY A 562 11.75 17.90 32.67
C GLY A 562 11.96 16.46 32.17
N ARG A 563 11.13 15.51 32.60
CA ARG A 563 11.11 14.11 32.12
C ARG A 563 9.79 13.78 31.43
N TRP A 564 9.84 12.86 30.48
CA TRP A 564 8.64 12.30 29.90
C TRP A 564 8.04 11.25 30.83
N ALA A 565 6.75 11.34 31.08
CA ALA A 565 6.04 10.39 31.96
C ALA A 565 4.53 10.36 31.62
N MET A 566 3.86 9.26 31.97
CA MET A 566 2.42 9.15 31.89
C MET A 566 1.71 10.01 32.93
N SER A 567 0.53 10.48 32.59
CA SER A 567 -0.42 11.13 33.48
C SER A 567 -1.79 10.49 33.29
N ASP A 568 -2.50 10.34 34.38
CA ASP A 568 -3.91 9.95 34.39
C ASP A 568 -4.77 10.96 33.63
#